data_29da31622922810f294b908d326b7167
#
_entry.id   29da31622922810f294b908d326b7167
#
_cell.length_a   1.000
_cell.length_b   1.000
_cell.length_c   1.000
_cell.angle_alpha   90.00
_cell.angle_beta   90.00
_cell.angle_gamma   90.00
#
_symmetry.space_group_name_H-M   'P 1'
#
loop_
_entity.id
_entity.type
_entity.pdbx_description
1 polymer ?
#
loop_
_entity_poly.entity_id
_entity_poly.type
_entity_poly.pdbx_seq_one_letter_code
_entity_poly.pdbx_strand_id
1 'polypeptide(L)'
;MNIELRNICKNFEKQVVLQDVCFEDDINSIAIIGPSGGGKSTLLRIIGGLLLPSSGEMYIDGKQINFNEKELQIHRKNIGFVFQSKGLFEHLTAMENVMLPLIHTFGINKSEAIETANKLFSRFGLAQEKDKYPFQLSGGQQQRISIARAVAIKPELLLLDEPTSALDPEYTSEVLNMLGELQNDGLNTIIVTHEMGFAKNACEKVIFLVDNKIIESGNSAETFKSPKSEQLTSFLNKILVWKV
;
A
#
# COMPACT_ATOMS: atom_id res chain seq x y z
N MET A 1 -4.72 9.51 -11.76
CA MET A 1 -5.02 10.09 -10.42
C MET A 1 -3.83 10.94 -10.01
N ASN A 2 -4.04 12.20 -9.69
CA ASN A 2 -2.98 13.08 -9.16
C ASN A 2 -3.07 13.15 -7.65
N ILE A 3 -1.93 13.12 -6.94
CA ILE A 3 -1.86 13.39 -5.50
C ILE A 3 -0.90 14.53 -5.23
N GLU A 4 -1.33 15.47 -4.39
CA GLU A 4 -0.50 16.57 -3.92
C GLU A 4 -0.52 16.62 -2.40
N LEU A 5 0.67 16.62 -1.80
CA LEU A 5 0.92 16.77 -0.37
C LEU A 5 1.65 18.09 -0.16
N ARG A 6 1.11 18.97 0.67
CA ARG A 6 1.69 20.29 0.99
C ARG A 6 2.03 20.35 2.46
N ASN A 7 3.33 20.40 2.76
CA ASN A 7 3.87 20.60 4.12
C ASN A 7 3.26 19.65 5.15
N ILE A 8 3.07 18.38 4.79
CA ILE A 8 2.53 17.37 5.71
C ILE A 8 3.53 17.14 6.83
N CYS A 9 3.09 17.42 8.05
CA CYS A 9 3.82 17.12 9.28
C CYS A 9 3.07 16.12 10.14
N LYS A 10 3.79 15.27 10.86
CA LYS A 10 3.23 14.38 11.87
C LYS A 10 4.14 14.24 13.07
N ASN A 11 3.59 14.61 14.23
CA ASN A 11 4.23 14.43 15.51
C ASN A 11 3.39 13.46 16.37
N PHE A 12 4.06 12.57 17.10
CA PHE A 12 3.47 11.80 18.19
C PHE A 12 4.12 12.27 19.48
N GLU A 13 3.34 12.95 20.32
CA GLU A 13 3.85 13.61 21.54
C GLU A 13 5.07 14.50 21.25
N LYS A 14 6.29 14.05 21.61
CA LYS A 14 7.55 14.79 21.41
C LYS A 14 8.36 14.29 20.20
N GLN A 15 7.91 13.22 19.52
CA GLN A 15 8.63 12.63 18.40
C GLN A 15 8.10 13.16 17.07
N VAL A 16 8.95 13.83 16.31
CA VAL A 16 8.67 14.19 14.92
C VAL A 16 8.83 12.94 14.05
N VAL A 17 7.80 12.60 13.26
CA VAL A 17 7.81 11.43 12.37
C VAL A 17 7.73 11.84 10.91
N LEU A 18 7.07 12.95 10.59
CA LEU A 18 7.09 13.59 9.28
C LEU A 18 7.28 15.10 9.47
N GLN A 19 8.13 15.69 8.65
CA GLN A 19 8.46 17.12 8.70
C GLN A 19 8.43 17.71 7.30
N ASP A 20 7.50 18.64 7.06
CA ASP A 20 7.37 19.43 5.82
C ASP A 20 7.43 18.57 4.56
N VAL A 21 6.70 17.43 4.57
CA VAL A 21 6.64 16.52 3.44
C VAL A 21 5.81 17.15 2.34
N CYS A 22 6.46 17.42 1.20
CA CYS A 22 5.84 17.91 -0.02
C CYS A 22 6.05 16.90 -1.15
N PHE A 23 4.99 16.62 -1.90
CA PHE A 23 5.02 15.73 -3.05
C PHE A 23 3.85 16.06 -3.96
N GLU A 24 4.08 16.10 -5.27
CA GLU A 24 3.01 16.26 -6.27
C GLU A 24 3.39 15.43 -7.49
N ASP A 25 2.53 14.50 -7.84
CA ASP A 25 2.69 13.69 -9.06
C ASP A 25 1.44 12.89 -9.40
N ASP A 26 1.41 12.37 -10.62
CA ASP A 26 0.42 11.39 -11.03
C ASP A 26 0.77 10.00 -10.50
N ILE A 27 -0.22 9.34 -9.87
CA ILE A 27 -0.09 7.99 -9.35
C ILE A 27 -0.50 7.00 -10.43
N ASN A 28 0.44 6.17 -10.86
CA ASN A 28 0.15 4.87 -11.49
C ASN A 28 0.65 3.78 -10.54
N SER A 29 1.98 3.73 -10.32
CA SER A 29 2.57 2.86 -9.32
C SER A 29 3.76 3.57 -8.66
N ILE A 30 3.67 3.79 -7.36
CA ILE A 30 4.69 4.48 -6.55
C ILE A 30 5.22 3.55 -5.49
N ALA A 31 6.55 3.41 -5.39
CA ALA A 31 7.22 2.79 -4.27
C ALA A 31 7.70 3.85 -3.27
N ILE A 32 7.40 3.69 -1.99
CA ILE A 32 8.00 4.45 -0.90
C ILE A 32 9.07 3.59 -0.26
N ILE A 33 10.33 4.03 -0.39
CA ILE A 33 11.51 3.33 0.16
C ILE A 33 12.24 4.18 1.19
N GLY A 34 13.09 3.56 1.98
CA GLY A 34 13.90 4.23 3.00
C GLY A 34 14.12 3.36 4.22
N PRO A 35 14.93 3.81 5.19
CA PRO A 35 15.22 3.06 6.41
C PRO A 35 13.99 2.85 7.27
N SER A 36 14.04 1.82 8.14
CA SER A 36 13.00 1.58 9.14
C SER A 36 12.87 2.77 10.10
N GLY A 37 11.65 3.09 10.51
CA GLY A 37 11.39 4.25 11.37
C GLY A 37 11.38 5.61 10.67
N GLY A 38 11.64 5.68 9.35
CA GLY A 38 11.67 6.93 8.59
C GLY A 38 10.31 7.59 8.30
N GLY A 39 9.19 7.04 8.80
CA GLY A 39 7.86 7.64 8.63
C GLY A 39 7.04 7.09 7.43
N LYS A 40 7.55 6.11 6.68
CA LYS A 40 6.89 5.57 5.46
C LYS A 40 5.46 5.10 5.69
N SER A 41 5.24 4.21 6.67
CA SER A 41 3.91 3.71 7.03
C SER A 41 3.01 4.82 7.58
N THR A 42 3.59 5.82 8.25
CA THR A 42 2.87 7.00 8.74
C THR A 42 2.35 7.83 7.57
N LEU A 43 3.20 8.11 6.58
CA LEU A 43 2.81 8.81 5.37
C LEU A 43 1.72 8.05 4.61
N LEU A 44 1.90 6.74 4.42
CA LEU A 44 0.91 5.90 3.75
C LEU A 44 -0.46 5.92 4.45
N ARG A 45 -0.48 5.88 5.79
CA ARG A 45 -1.72 5.97 6.58
C ARG A 45 -2.38 7.35 6.52
N ILE A 46 -1.60 8.42 6.39
CA ILE A 46 -2.15 9.76 6.19
C ILE A 46 -2.80 9.85 4.81
N ILE A 47 -2.14 9.36 3.75
CA ILE A 47 -2.68 9.30 2.39
C ILE A 47 -4.00 8.49 2.39
N GLY A 48 -4.05 7.37 3.09
CA GLY A 48 -5.26 6.53 3.21
C GLY A 48 -6.35 7.11 4.13
N GLY A 49 -6.12 8.26 4.75
CA GLY A 49 -7.09 8.86 5.70
C GLY A 49 -7.27 8.07 7.00
N LEU A 50 -6.33 7.17 7.32
CA LEU A 50 -6.35 6.35 8.54
C LEU A 50 -5.65 7.04 9.72
N LEU A 51 -4.86 8.07 9.43
CA LEU A 51 -4.15 8.86 10.41
C LEU A 51 -4.24 10.34 10.03
N LEU A 52 -4.53 11.19 11.00
CA LEU A 52 -4.55 12.63 10.78
C LEU A 52 -3.12 13.18 10.81
N PRO A 53 -2.72 14.06 9.87
CA PRO A 53 -1.49 14.83 10.00
C PRO A 53 -1.60 15.79 11.20
N SER A 54 -0.48 16.30 11.69
CA SER A 54 -0.44 17.38 12.68
C SER A 54 -0.65 18.73 12.02
N SER A 55 -0.21 18.89 10.77
CA SER A 55 -0.44 20.06 9.90
C SER A 55 -0.19 19.68 8.44
N GLY A 56 -0.52 20.58 7.53
CA GLY A 56 -0.38 20.40 6.09
C GLY A 56 -1.69 20.05 5.40
N GLU A 57 -1.64 19.95 4.08
CA GLU A 57 -2.82 19.74 3.23
C GLU A 57 -2.57 18.60 2.26
N MET A 58 -3.63 17.90 1.89
CA MET A 58 -3.62 16.84 0.87
C MET A 58 -4.68 17.12 -0.17
N TYR A 59 -4.32 16.92 -1.44
CA TYR A 59 -5.22 17.05 -2.57
C TYR A 59 -5.17 15.77 -3.41
N ILE A 60 -6.32 15.37 -3.94
CA ILE A 60 -6.45 14.28 -4.90
C ILE A 60 -7.24 14.80 -6.09
N ASP A 61 -6.66 14.69 -7.29
CA ASP A 61 -7.19 15.25 -8.54
C ASP A 61 -7.64 16.73 -8.38
N GLY A 62 -6.80 17.53 -7.70
CA GLY A 62 -7.02 18.94 -7.41
C GLY A 62 -8.07 19.24 -6.34
N LYS A 63 -8.72 18.23 -5.77
CA LYS A 63 -9.69 18.38 -4.69
C LYS A 63 -9.02 18.20 -3.33
N GLN A 64 -9.15 19.22 -2.45
CA GLN A 64 -8.65 19.12 -1.09
C GLN A 64 -9.40 18.05 -0.30
N ILE A 65 -8.65 17.18 0.36
CA ILE A 65 -9.18 16.21 1.32
C ILE A 65 -9.09 16.83 2.71
N ASN A 66 -10.22 17.28 3.23
CA ASN A 66 -10.26 17.78 4.59
C ASN A 66 -10.20 16.61 5.58
N PHE A 67 -9.35 16.74 6.59
CA PHE A 67 -9.14 15.71 7.60
C PHE A 67 -10.24 15.70 8.68
N ASN A 68 -11.51 15.85 8.28
CA ASN A 68 -12.69 15.63 9.12
C ASN A 68 -13.32 14.26 8.85
N GLU A 69 -13.96 13.66 9.84
CA GLU A 69 -14.43 12.28 9.75
C GLU A 69 -15.41 12.04 8.58
N LYS A 70 -16.27 13.02 8.27
CA LYS A 70 -17.26 12.90 7.20
C LYS A 70 -16.60 12.75 5.83
N GLU A 71 -15.59 13.56 5.52
CA GLU A 71 -14.87 13.51 4.25
C GLU A 71 -13.93 12.29 4.21
N LEU A 72 -13.28 11.96 5.33
CA LEU A 72 -12.42 10.79 5.42
C LEU A 72 -13.20 9.47 5.25
N GLN A 73 -14.45 9.39 5.69
CA GLN A 73 -15.30 8.22 5.40
C GLN A 73 -15.55 8.04 3.90
N ILE A 74 -15.77 9.14 3.17
CA ILE A 74 -15.93 9.11 1.71
C ILE A 74 -14.61 8.71 1.04
N HIS A 75 -13.51 9.33 1.46
CA HIS A 75 -12.18 9.03 0.93
C HIS A 75 -11.79 7.56 1.13
N ARG A 76 -11.96 7.01 2.34
CA ARG A 76 -11.64 5.61 2.67
C ARG A 76 -12.44 4.60 1.85
N LYS A 77 -13.64 4.94 1.36
CA LYS A 77 -14.42 4.04 0.48
C LYS A 77 -13.76 3.83 -0.88
N ASN A 78 -12.96 4.80 -1.33
CA ASN A 78 -12.27 4.71 -2.62
C ASN A 78 -10.84 4.14 -2.46
N ILE A 79 -10.43 3.80 -1.23
CA ILE A 79 -9.08 3.32 -0.91
C ILE A 79 -9.13 1.84 -0.51
N GLY A 80 -8.35 1.01 -1.17
CA GLY A 80 -7.96 -0.30 -0.65
C GLY A 80 -6.73 -0.16 0.24
N PHE A 81 -6.75 -0.71 1.44
CA PHE A 81 -5.58 -0.68 2.33
C PHE A 81 -5.18 -2.09 2.76
N VAL A 82 -3.91 -2.43 2.56
CA VAL A 82 -3.28 -3.68 2.98
C VAL A 82 -2.24 -3.38 4.05
N PHE A 83 -2.50 -3.89 5.27
CA PHE A 83 -1.62 -3.68 6.42
C PHE A 83 -0.47 -4.70 6.43
N GLN A 84 0.66 -4.32 7.01
CA GLN A 84 1.78 -5.22 7.26
C GLN A 84 1.38 -6.47 8.05
N SER A 85 0.49 -6.32 9.03
CA SER A 85 -0.05 -7.41 9.84
C SER A 85 -1.15 -8.24 9.16
N LYS A 86 -1.39 -8.02 7.84
CA LYS A 86 -2.47 -8.64 7.03
C LYS A 86 -3.89 -8.25 7.48
N GLY A 87 -4.15 -8.11 8.78
CA GLY A 87 -5.40 -7.61 9.36
C GLY A 87 -6.63 -8.44 9.01
N LEU A 88 -6.49 -9.76 8.82
CA LEU A 88 -7.63 -10.65 8.63
C LEU A 88 -8.35 -10.86 9.96
N PHE A 89 -9.67 -11.00 9.90
CA PHE A 89 -10.49 -11.34 11.06
C PHE A 89 -10.40 -12.84 11.31
N GLU A 90 -9.79 -13.23 12.42
CA GLU A 90 -9.48 -14.62 12.76
C GLU A 90 -10.71 -15.52 12.92
N HIS A 91 -11.84 -14.94 13.28
CA HIS A 91 -13.12 -15.63 13.47
C HIS A 91 -13.98 -15.75 12.21
N LEU A 92 -13.48 -15.22 11.08
CA LEU A 92 -14.13 -15.29 9.77
C LEU A 92 -13.30 -16.15 8.82
N THR A 93 -13.98 -16.90 7.95
CA THR A 93 -13.32 -17.62 6.85
C THR A 93 -12.65 -16.64 5.87
N ALA A 94 -11.82 -17.15 4.98
CA ALA A 94 -11.22 -16.36 3.90
C ALA A 94 -12.30 -15.70 3.03
N MET A 95 -13.33 -16.45 2.65
CA MET A 95 -14.48 -15.95 1.89
C MET A 95 -15.18 -14.80 2.63
N GLU A 96 -15.51 -14.99 3.90
CA GLU A 96 -16.18 -13.99 4.72
C GLU A 96 -15.33 -12.73 4.89
N ASN A 97 -13.99 -12.87 5.06
CA ASN A 97 -13.08 -11.74 5.12
C ASN A 97 -13.15 -10.87 3.85
N VAL A 98 -13.18 -11.49 2.65
CA VAL A 98 -13.26 -10.77 1.38
C VAL A 98 -14.64 -10.14 1.18
N MET A 99 -15.71 -10.82 1.58
CA MET A 99 -17.08 -10.33 1.44
C MET A 99 -17.45 -9.21 2.42
N LEU A 100 -16.76 -9.13 3.56
CA LEU A 100 -17.11 -8.23 4.66
C LEU A 100 -17.31 -6.77 4.23
N PRO A 101 -16.34 -6.13 3.55
CA PRO A 101 -16.48 -4.74 3.12
C PRO A 101 -17.59 -4.58 2.06
N LEU A 102 -17.78 -5.55 1.16
CA LEU A 102 -18.82 -5.52 0.14
C LEU A 102 -20.21 -5.42 0.76
N ILE A 103 -20.48 -6.25 1.76
CA ILE A 103 -21.80 -6.33 2.39
C ILE A 103 -22.00 -5.15 3.34
N HIS A 104 -21.07 -4.92 4.27
CA HIS A 104 -21.28 -3.98 5.38
C HIS A 104 -20.97 -2.52 5.06
N THR A 105 -20.05 -2.27 4.11
CA THR A 105 -19.69 -0.89 3.73
C THR A 105 -20.43 -0.43 2.48
N PHE A 106 -20.59 -1.33 1.52
CA PHE A 106 -21.18 -0.98 0.22
C PHE A 106 -22.62 -1.47 0.05
N GLY A 107 -23.16 -2.25 0.99
CA GLY A 107 -24.55 -2.74 0.96
C GLY A 107 -24.82 -3.72 -0.17
N ILE A 108 -23.78 -4.34 -0.74
CA ILE A 108 -23.91 -5.33 -1.82
C ILE A 108 -24.59 -6.58 -1.24
N ASN A 109 -25.54 -7.14 -1.98
CA ASN A 109 -26.23 -8.35 -1.52
C ASN A 109 -25.28 -9.55 -1.46
N LYS A 110 -25.63 -10.53 -0.63
CA LYS A 110 -24.75 -11.68 -0.33
C LYS A 110 -24.40 -12.49 -1.60
N SER A 111 -25.34 -12.67 -2.52
CA SER A 111 -25.12 -13.45 -3.75
C SER A 111 -24.07 -12.79 -4.64
N GLU A 112 -24.16 -11.49 -4.85
CA GLU A 112 -23.23 -10.70 -5.64
C GLU A 112 -21.83 -10.60 -4.96
N ALA A 113 -21.80 -10.48 -3.62
CA ALA A 113 -20.57 -10.50 -2.85
C ALA A 113 -19.85 -11.86 -2.98
N ILE A 114 -20.58 -12.99 -2.94
CA ILE A 114 -20.03 -14.33 -3.18
C ILE A 114 -19.45 -14.44 -4.58
N GLU A 115 -20.16 -13.97 -5.61
CA GLU A 115 -19.69 -14.01 -6.98
C GLU A 115 -18.39 -13.21 -7.16
N THR A 116 -18.35 -11.99 -6.61
CA THR A 116 -17.16 -11.13 -6.64
C THR A 116 -15.98 -11.80 -5.94
N ALA A 117 -16.20 -12.34 -4.75
CA ALA A 117 -15.16 -13.02 -3.99
C ALA A 117 -14.66 -14.28 -4.75
N ASN A 118 -15.55 -15.11 -5.31
CA ASN A 118 -15.14 -16.28 -6.09
C ASN A 118 -14.27 -15.92 -7.30
N LYS A 119 -14.57 -14.84 -8.02
CA LYS A 119 -13.73 -14.35 -9.14
C LYS A 119 -12.32 -14.01 -8.66
N LEU A 120 -12.20 -13.32 -7.51
CA LEU A 120 -10.90 -12.96 -6.92
C LEU A 120 -10.15 -14.20 -6.42
N PHE A 121 -10.83 -15.13 -5.75
CA PHE A 121 -10.23 -16.39 -5.30
C PHE A 121 -9.68 -17.21 -6.47
N SER A 122 -10.43 -17.29 -7.58
CA SER A 122 -9.98 -17.98 -8.79
C SER A 122 -8.79 -17.26 -9.41
N ARG A 123 -8.84 -15.93 -9.54
CA ARG A 123 -7.77 -15.11 -10.11
C ARG A 123 -6.46 -15.22 -9.34
N PHE A 124 -6.53 -15.26 -8.01
CA PHE A 124 -5.35 -15.23 -7.14
C PHE A 124 -4.91 -16.64 -6.67
N GLY A 125 -5.42 -17.70 -7.29
CA GLY A 125 -5.03 -19.09 -6.99
C GLY A 125 -5.43 -19.53 -5.58
N LEU A 126 -6.56 -19.01 -5.05
CA LEU A 126 -7.04 -19.23 -3.68
C LEU A 126 -8.35 -20.03 -3.62
N ALA A 127 -8.74 -20.68 -4.73
CA ALA A 127 -10.06 -21.33 -4.82
C ALA A 127 -10.29 -22.42 -3.77
N GLN A 128 -9.22 -23.07 -3.31
CA GLN A 128 -9.28 -24.16 -2.31
C GLN A 128 -9.24 -23.64 -0.85
N GLU A 129 -8.95 -22.35 -0.67
CA GLU A 129 -8.73 -21.72 0.65
C GLU A 129 -9.96 -20.97 1.17
N LYS A 130 -11.01 -20.82 0.37
CA LYS A 130 -12.15 -19.96 0.65
C LYS A 130 -12.87 -20.25 1.98
N ASP A 131 -12.95 -21.51 2.38
CA ASP A 131 -13.66 -21.95 3.58
C ASP A 131 -12.74 -22.11 4.80
N LYS A 132 -11.42 -21.81 4.64
CA LYS A 132 -10.44 -21.87 5.72
C LYS A 132 -10.43 -20.60 6.56
N TYR A 133 -10.14 -20.75 7.83
CA TYR A 133 -9.86 -19.63 8.74
C TYR A 133 -8.40 -19.18 8.63
N PRO A 134 -8.05 -17.92 9.00
CA PRO A 134 -6.69 -17.40 8.89
C PRO A 134 -5.61 -18.31 9.50
N PHE A 135 -5.86 -18.90 10.67
CA PHE A 135 -4.90 -19.80 11.33
C PHE A 135 -4.64 -21.12 10.58
N GLN A 136 -5.45 -21.46 9.58
CA GLN A 136 -5.29 -22.65 8.72
C GLN A 136 -4.54 -22.34 7.41
N LEU A 137 -4.14 -21.09 7.20
CA LEU A 137 -3.56 -20.58 5.98
C LEU A 137 -2.08 -20.25 6.15
N SER A 138 -1.28 -20.47 5.10
CA SER A 138 0.11 -19.98 5.09
C SER A 138 0.17 -18.45 5.11
N GLY A 139 1.33 -17.90 5.47
CA GLY A 139 1.54 -16.45 5.47
C GLY A 139 1.26 -15.81 4.11
N GLY A 140 1.67 -16.44 3.02
CA GLY A 140 1.42 -15.97 1.65
C GLY A 140 -0.06 -16.04 1.26
N GLN A 141 -0.78 -17.13 1.65
CA GLN A 141 -2.22 -17.24 1.43
C GLN A 141 -2.98 -16.14 2.16
N GLN A 142 -2.67 -15.91 3.45
CA GLN A 142 -3.28 -14.82 4.23
C GLN A 142 -3.03 -13.47 3.57
N GLN A 143 -1.81 -13.21 3.07
CA GLN A 143 -1.47 -11.96 2.40
C GLN A 143 -2.27 -11.76 1.12
N ARG A 144 -2.35 -12.79 0.26
CA ARG A 144 -3.15 -12.73 -0.97
C ARG A 144 -4.65 -12.53 -0.67
N ILE A 145 -5.19 -13.12 0.40
CA ILE A 145 -6.58 -12.89 0.84
C ILE A 145 -6.76 -11.44 1.35
N SER A 146 -5.78 -10.88 2.06
CA SER A 146 -5.80 -9.48 2.49
C SER A 146 -5.84 -8.53 1.28
N ILE A 147 -5.04 -8.80 0.24
CA ILE A 147 -5.07 -8.04 -1.01
C ILE A 147 -6.41 -8.25 -1.73
N ALA A 148 -6.91 -9.50 -1.83
CA ALA A 148 -8.21 -9.81 -2.42
C ALA A 148 -9.34 -9.00 -1.75
N ARG A 149 -9.33 -8.92 -0.41
CA ARG A 149 -10.30 -8.12 0.35
C ARG A 149 -10.19 -6.62 0.01
N ALA A 150 -8.97 -6.11 -0.10
CA ALA A 150 -8.74 -4.69 -0.40
C ALA A 150 -9.17 -4.31 -1.83
N VAL A 151 -9.01 -5.22 -2.82
CA VAL A 151 -9.41 -4.94 -4.21
C VAL A 151 -10.85 -5.33 -4.52
N ALA A 152 -11.53 -6.10 -3.65
CA ALA A 152 -12.92 -6.51 -3.84
C ALA A 152 -13.87 -5.30 -4.00
N ILE A 153 -13.59 -4.22 -3.32
CA ILE A 153 -14.37 -2.97 -3.37
C ILE A 153 -14.11 -2.14 -4.64
N LYS A 154 -13.20 -2.60 -5.53
CA LYS A 154 -12.75 -1.87 -6.73
C LYS A 154 -12.25 -0.46 -6.39
N PRO A 155 -11.22 -0.35 -5.54
CA PRO A 155 -10.72 0.95 -5.10
C PRO A 155 -10.10 1.72 -6.28
N GLU A 156 -10.08 3.05 -6.18
CA GLU A 156 -9.37 3.93 -7.11
C GLU A 156 -7.84 3.92 -6.83
N LEU A 157 -7.46 3.66 -5.57
CA LEU A 157 -6.08 3.60 -5.11
C LEU A 157 -5.91 2.45 -4.10
N LEU A 158 -4.88 1.62 -4.32
CA LEU A 158 -4.47 0.56 -3.40
C LEU A 158 -3.19 0.98 -2.66
N LEU A 159 -3.27 1.02 -1.34
CA LEU A 159 -2.17 1.34 -0.44
C LEU A 159 -1.68 0.06 0.25
N LEU A 160 -0.38 -0.23 0.17
CA LEU A 160 0.20 -1.43 0.73
C LEU A 160 1.38 -1.08 1.64
N ASP A 161 1.25 -1.47 2.91
CA ASP A 161 2.27 -1.25 3.94
C ASP A 161 3.09 -2.54 4.12
N GLU A 162 4.26 -2.61 3.49
CA GLU A 162 5.20 -3.74 3.54
C GLU A 162 4.54 -5.11 3.27
N PRO A 163 3.88 -5.32 2.13
CA PRO A 163 3.05 -6.50 1.89
C PRO A 163 3.82 -7.83 1.85
N THR A 164 5.15 -7.81 1.83
CA THR A 164 6.01 -9.00 1.73
C THR A 164 6.91 -9.22 2.93
N SER A 165 6.89 -8.33 3.94
CA SER A 165 7.89 -8.29 5.03
C SER A 165 7.96 -9.52 5.93
N ALA A 166 6.94 -10.39 5.91
CA ALA A 166 6.87 -11.60 6.73
C ALA A 166 6.65 -12.87 5.89
N LEU A 167 7.11 -12.86 4.64
CA LEU A 167 6.94 -13.96 3.69
C LEU A 167 8.29 -14.56 3.30
N ASP A 168 8.27 -15.86 3.06
CA ASP A 168 9.39 -16.55 2.43
C ASP A 168 9.57 -16.08 0.97
N PRO A 169 10.76 -16.20 0.37
CA PRO A 169 11.06 -15.70 -0.98
C PRO A 169 10.09 -16.19 -2.07
N GLU A 170 9.63 -17.44 -1.97
CA GLU A 170 8.66 -18.02 -2.92
C GLU A 170 7.33 -17.29 -2.86
N TYR A 171 6.76 -17.12 -1.67
CA TYR A 171 5.49 -16.39 -1.48
C TYR A 171 5.62 -14.88 -1.74
N THR A 172 6.81 -14.31 -1.50
CA THR A 172 7.11 -12.92 -1.89
C THR A 172 6.93 -12.75 -3.39
N SER A 173 7.48 -13.64 -4.21
CA SER A 173 7.36 -13.58 -5.67
C SER A 173 5.91 -13.68 -6.13
N GLU A 174 5.10 -14.56 -5.53
CA GLU A 174 3.67 -14.69 -5.85
C GLU A 174 2.89 -13.40 -5.57
N VAL A 175 3.13 -12.77 -4.40
CA VAL A 175 2.49 -11.50 -4.03
C VAL A 175 2.91 -10.37 -4.96
N LEU A 176 4.21 -10.27 -5.29
CA LEU A 176 4.71 -9.23 -6.20
C LEU A 176 4.17 -9.40 -7.63
N ASN A 177 4.06 -10.62 -8.13
CA ASN A 177 3.44 -10.90 -9.43
C ASN A 177 1.96 -10.48 -9.44
N MET A 178 1.21 -10.83 -8.38
CA MET A 178 -0.19 -10.40 -8.21
C MET A 178 -0.33 -8.87 -8.21
N LEU A 179 0.57 -8.15 -7.55
CA LEU A 179 0.57 -6.68 -7.55
C LEU A 179 0.89 -6.12 -8.94
N GLY A 180 1.84 -6.72 -9.66
CA GLY A 180 2.15 -6.35 -11.05
C GLY A 180 0.96 -6.55 -11.98
N GLU A 181 0.19 -7.62 -11.84
CA GLU A 181 -1.04 -7.83 -12.60
C GLU A 181 -2.09 -6.75 -12.31
N LEU A 182 -2.30 -6.39 -11.03
CA LEU A 182 -3.24 -5.33 -10.65
C LEU A 182 -2.84 -3.97 -11.21
N GLN A 183 -1.54 -3.65 -11.23
CA GLN A 183 -1.01 -2.43 -11.85
C GLN A 183 -1.23 -2.42 -13.37
N ASN A 184 -0.99 -3.55 -14.05
CA ASN A 184 -1.23 -3.70 -15.49
C ASN A 184 -2.72 -3.56 -15.85
N ASP A 185 -3.63 -3.89 -14.93
CA ASP A 185 -5.07 -3.63 -15.07
C ASP A 185 -5.43 -2.14 -14.87
N GLY A 186 -4.46 -1.29 -14.57
CA GLY A 186 -4.65 0.15 -14.37
C GLY A 186 -5.01 0.56 -12.94
N LEU A 187 -4.85 -0.33 -11.96
CA LEU A 187 -5.07 0.03 -10.55
C LEU A 187 -3.90 0.90 -10.04
N ASN A 188 -4.22 2.11 -9.59
CA ASN A 188 -3.23 2.99 -8.96
C ASN A 188 -2.74 2.37 -7.65
N THR A 189 -1.43 2.38 -7.41
CA THR A 189 -0.83 1.77 -6.22
C THR A 189 0.22 2.66 -5.57
N ILE A 190 0.24 2.69 -4.23
CA ILE A 190 1.37 3.20 -3.44
C ILE A 190 1.80 2.10 -2.49
N ILE A 191 3.07 1.71 -2.57
CA ILE A 191 3.61 0.55 -1.86
C ILE A 191 4.81 0.95 -1.01
N VAL A 192 4.73 0.79 0.29
CA VAL A 192 5.91 0.80 1.15
C VAL A 192 6.58 -0.55 1.05
N THR A 193 7.84 -0.60 0.62
CA THR A 193 8.54 -1.87 0.41
C THR A 193 10.03 -1.79 0.70
N HIS A 194 10.59 -2.93 1.08
CA HIS A 194 12.03 -3.20 1.15
C HIS A 194 12.53 -4.04 -0.04
N GLU A 195 11.64 -4.41 -0.97
CA GLU A 195 11.96 -5.15 -2.19
C GLU A 195 12.44 -4.19 -3.28
N MET A 196 13.76 -3.87 -3.28
CA MET A 196 14.32 -2.88 -4.21
C MET A 196 14.21 -3.31 -5.66
N GLY A 197 14.26 -4.61 -5.96
CA GLY A 197 14.04 -5.15 -7.30
C GLY A 197 12.64 -4.84 -7.81
N PHE A 198 11.62 -5.02 -6.98
CA PHE A 198 10.25 -4.68 -7.32
C PHE A 198 10.05 -3.17 -7.45
N ALA A 199 10.53 -2.38 -6.48
CA ALA A 199 10.45 -0.92 -6.53
C ALA A 199 11.06 -0.35 -7.81
N LYS A 200 12.19 -0.91 -8.26
CA LYS A 200 12.89 -0.48 -9.48
C LYS A 200 12.17 -0.87 -10.78
N ASN A 201 11.66 -2.11 -10.85
CA ASN A 201 11.25 -2.71 -12.13
C ASN A 201 9.72 -2.74 -12.33
N ALA A 202 8.94 -2.72 -11.26
CA ALA A 202 7.49 -2.81 -11.28
C ALA A 202 6.78 -1.52 -10.87
N CYS A 203 7.47 -0.57 -10.22
CA CYS A 203 6.91 0.73 -9.92
C CYS A 203 7.44 1.78 -10.90
N GLU A 204 6.54 2.63 -11.41
CA GLU A 204 6.91 3.72 -12.32
C GLU A 204 7.72 4.79 -11.59
N LYS A 205 7.36 5.08 -10.35
CA LYS A 205 7.97 6.13 -9.55
C LYS A 205 8.42 5.62 -8.19
N VAL A 206 9.41 6.29 -7.64
CA VAL A 206 9.93 6.03 -6.29
C VAL A 206 9.99 7.31 -5.48
N ILE A 207 9.65 7.19 -4.21
CA ILE A 207 9.84 8.23 -3.18
C ILE A 207 10.83 7.68 -2.16
N PHE A 208 11.94 8.38 -1.95
CA PHE A 208 12.90 8.07 -0.89
C PHE A 208 12.66 8.96 0.31
N LEU A 209 12.21 8.34 1.41
CA LEU A 209 11.87 9.00 2.66
C LEU A 209 12.86 8.58 3.75
N VAL A 210 13.60 9.55 4.26
CA VAL A 210 14.60 9.39 5.32
C VAL A 210 14.63 10.63 6.20
N ASP A 211 14.97 10.48 7.46
CA ASP A 211 15.01 11.58 8.44
C ASP A 211 13.73 12.44 8.42
N ASN A 212 12.58 11.76 8.35
CA ASN A 212 11.24 12.35 8.38
C ASN A 212 10.85 13.21 7.16
N LYS A 213 11.67 13.20 6.08
CA LYS A 213 11.49 14.03 4.87
C LYS A 213 11.58 13.19 3.59
N ILE A 214 10.90 13.65 2.56
CA ILE A 214 11.18 13.17 1.19
C ILE A 214 12.47 13.87 0.73
N ILE A 215 13.52 13.09 0.51
CA ILE A 215 14.82 13.59 0.05
C ILE A 215 14.92 13.52 -1.47
N GLU A 216 14.32 12.50 -2.06
CA GLU A 216 14.35 12.33 -3.51
C GLU A 216 13.09 11.60 -3.97
N SER A 217 12.56 12.02 -5.12
CA SER A 217 11.47 11.34 -5.82
C SER A 217 11.64 11.47 -7.32
N GLY A 218 11.11 10.51 -8.08
CA GLY A 218 11.16 10.53 -9.52
C GLY A 218 10.88 9.19 -10.17
N ASN A 219 11.17 9.08 -11.47
CA ASN A 219 11.06 7.82 -12.20
C ASN A 219 11.96 6.75 -11.56
N SER A 220 11.41 5.58 -11.30
CA SER A 220 12.09 4.50 -10.59
C SER A 220 13.38 4.08 -11.30
N ALA A 221 13.30 3.76 -12.60
CA ALA A 221 14.46 3.27 -13.34
C ALA A 221 15.63 4.27 -13.35
N GLU A 222 15.31 5.56 -13.52
CA GLU A 222 16.31 6.65 -13.51
C GLU A 222 16.88 6.87 -12.11
N THR A 223 16.03 6.96 -11.09
CA THR A 223 16.44 7.22 -9.71
C THR A 223 17.32 6.09 -9.15
N PHE A 224 16.99 4.84 -9.45
CA PHE A 224 17.83 3.70 -9.05
C PHE A 224 19.14 3.61 -9.85
N LYS A 225 19.19 4.10 -11.09
CA LYS A 225 20.40 4.10 -11.93
C LYS A 225 21.36 5.24 -11.56
N SER A 226 20.81 6.39 -11.25
CA SER A 226 21.56 7.64 -10.99
C SER A 226 20.92 8.42 -9.85
N PRO A 227 21.04 7.94 -8.60
CA PRO A 227 20.51 8.67 -7.44
C PRO A 227 21.21 10.03 -7.33
N LYS A 228 20.44 11.07 -7.08
CA LYS A 228 20.93 12.46 -6.99
C LYS A 228 21.43 12.79 -5.57
N SER A 229 20.81 12.18 -4.55
CA SER A 229 21.16 12.42 -3.16
C SER A 229 22.23 11.43 -2.66
N GLU A 230 23.16 11.92 -1.85
CA GLU A 230 24.15 11.06 -1.18
C GLU A 230 23.50 10.04 -0.26
N GLN A 231 22.39 10.44 0.38
CA GLN A 231 21.64 9.57 1.29
C GLN A 231 21.06 8.36 0.54
N LEU A 232 20.44 8.58 -0.63
CA LEU A 232 19.89 7.47 -1.44
C LEU A 232 21.01 6.59 -1.99
N THR A 233 22.10 7.18 -2.48
CA THR A 233 23.28 6.45 -2.93
C THR A 233 23.83 5.53 -1.83
N SER A 234 24.02 6.06 -0.62
CA SER A 234 24.49 5.30 0.53
C SER A 234 23.50 4.20 0.93
N PHE A 235 22.19 4.49 0.90
CA PHE A 235 21.13 3.53 1.23
C PHE A 235 21.12 2.36 0.24
N LEU A 236 21.15 2.64 -1.07
CA LEU A 236 21.17 1.60 -2.11
C LEU A 236 22.42 0.74 -2.05
N ASN A 237 23.60 1.35 -1.86
CA ASN A 237 24.84 0.62 -1.73
C ASN A 237 24.81 -0.35 -0.55
N LYS A 238 24.31 0.05 0.62
CA LYS A 238 24.18 -0.83 1.78
C LYS A 238 23.29 -2.05 1.51
N ILE A 239 22.17 -1.87 0.80
CA ILE A 239 21.24 -2.97 0.52
C ILE A 239 21.77 -3.89 -0.59
N LEU A 240 22.40 -3.34 -1.62
CA LEU A 240 22.89 -4.12 -2.76
C LEU A 240 24.14 -4.94 -2.45
N VAL A 241 25.01 -4.48 -1.53
CA VAL A 241 26.22 -5.21 -1.10
C VAL A 241 25.88 -6.49 -0.31
N TRP A 242 24.71 -6.60 0.30
CA TRP A 242 24.29 -7.80 1.07
C TRP A 242 23.60 -8.88 0.20
N LYS A 243 23.52 -8.72 -1.12
CA LYS A 243 22.94 -9.69 -2.05
C LYS A 243 23.99 -10.48 -2.86
N VAL A 244 25.21 -10.65 -2.30
CA VAL A 244 26.25 -11.53 -2.88
C VAL A 244 26.30 -12.84 -2.12
#